data_4bc505c7094946fc7cf17f62f0103885
#
_entry.id   4bc505c7094946fc7cf17f62f0103885
#
_cell.length_a   1.000
_cell.length_b   1.000
_cell.length_c   1.000
_cell.angle_alpha   90.00
_cell.angle_beta   90.00
_cell.angle_gamma   90.00
#
_symmetry.space_group_name_H-M   'P 1'
#
loop_
_entity.id
_entity.type
_entity.pdbx_description
1 polymer ?
#
loop_
_entity_poly.entity_id
_entity_poly.type
_entity_poly.pdbx_seq_one_letter_code
_entity_poly.pdbx_strand_id
1 'polypeptide(L)'
;MPLVDLTHHFTDGMFGVSTLPPVRVTRLRSLDSHGVNVTHLDCAVHSGTHLDAPGHFIPGAESIEQLSLDRVSGPAAGLAVECGPDHEITADELEAADPGLRPGDIALLCTGWSQYFSTDREAYRHHPWLSDAAAQWVVDRGLKMVAMDVPSPDRPEHLRPEGFEFPVHHTILGAGVLIAEHLNALELVVGRRGRAFAFPLRIDGSDGSPVRFVVEL
;
A
#
# COMPACT_ATOMS: atom_id res chain seq x y z
N MET A 1 14.38 -5.46 -19.15
CA MET A 1 14.73 -4.77 -17.89
C MET A 1 14.31 -5.65 -16.73
N PRO A 2 15.04 -5.72 -15.60
CA PRO A 2 14.68 -6.61 -14.50
C PRO A 2 13.40 -6.14 -13.82
N LEU A 3 12.56 -7.10 -13.40
CA LEU A 3 11.41 -6.85 -12.56
C LEU A 3 11.81 -6.96 -11.09
N VAL A 4 11.44 -5.95 -10.30
CA VAL A 4 11.57 -5.95 -8.84
C VAL A 4 10.18 -6.20 -8.26
N ASP A 5 10.06 -7.23 -7.43
CA ASP A 5 8.82 -7.58 -6.74
C ASP A 5 8.75 -6.88 -5.39
N LEU A 6 7.77 -6.03 -5.23
CA LEU A 6 7.55 -5.23 -4.02
C LEU A 6 6.40 -5.78 -3.16
N THR A 7 6.13 -7.08 -3.25
CA THR A 7 4.98 -7.72 -2.62
C THR A 7 5.39 -8.59 -1.44
N HIS A 8 4.71 -8.49 -0.31
CA HIS A 8 4.83 -9.46 0.78
C HIS A 8 4.21 -10.80 0.42
N HIS A 9 4.79 -11.90 0.94
CA HIS A 9 4.18 -13.21 0.84
C HIS A 9 2.85 -13.27 1.59
N PHE A 10 1.82 -13.80 0.94
CA PHE A 10 0.55 -14.13 1.58
C PHE A 10 0.71 -15.42 2.40
N THR A 11 0.63 -15.29 3.72
CA THR A 11 0.81 -16.43 4.63
C THR A 11 -0.35 -16.52 5.61
N ASP A 12 -0.65 -17.76 6.08
CA ASP A 12 -1.69 -17.96 7.10
C ASP A 12 -1.38 -17.15 8.36
N GLY A 13 -2.37 -16.36 8.80
CA GLY A 13 -2.24 -15.51 9.98
C GLY A 13 -1.21 -14.38 9.85
N MET A 14 -0.86 -13.92 8.63
CA MET A 14 0.02 -12.76 8.42
C MET A 14 -0.52 -11.50 9.14
N PHE A 15 0.27 -10.41 9.15
CA PHE A 15 -0.19 -9.14 9.71
C PHE A 15 -1.47 -8.67 9.03
N GLY A 16 -2.39 -8.15 9.82
CA GLY A 16 -3.66 -7.58 9.36
C GLY A 16 -4.21 -6.58 10.37
N VAL A 17 -5.15 -5.78 9.93
CA VAL A 17 -5.87 -4.82 10.79
C VAL A 17 -6.61 -5.55 11.89
N SER A 18 -6.48 -5.09 13.13
CA SER A 18 -6.98 -5.77 14.34
C SER A 18 -8.50 -5.96 14.36
N THR A 19 -9.23 -5.11 13.66
CA THR A 19 -10.69 -5.12 13.56
C THR A 19 -11.24 -6.00 12.42
N LEU A 20 -10.36 -6.51 11.55
CA LEU A 20 -10.73 -7.36 10.43
C LEU A 20 -10.46 -8.85 10.71
N PRO A 21 -11.17 -9.78 10.05
CA PRO A 21 -10.86 -11.20 10.15
C PRO A 21 -9.42 -11.49 9.76
N PRO A 22 -8.75 -12.42 10.46
CA PRO A 22 -7.37 -12.78 10.13
C PRO A 22 -7.29 -13.48 8.77
N VAL A 23 -6.20 -13.23 8.04
CA VAL A 23 -5.92 -13.95 6.79
C VAL A 23 -5.78 -15.45 7.05
N ARG A 24 -6.46 -16.26 6.25
CA ARG A 24 -6.39 -17.71 6.28
C ARG A 24 -5.96 -18.29 4.94
N VAL A 25 -4.90 -19.11 4.98
CA VAL A 25 -4.39 -19.84 3.82
C VAL A 25 -4.46 -21.32 4.15
N THR A 26 -5.47 -22.03 3.63
CA THR A 26 -5.75 -23.41 4.00
C THR A 26 -5.58 -24.34 2.81
N ARG A 27 -4.86 -25.47 3.00
CA ARG A 27 -4.77 -26.54 2.02
C ARG A 27 -6.03 -27.43 2.10
N LEU A 28 -6.95 -27.24 1.15
CA LEU A 28 -8.19 -28.03 1.08
C LEU A 28 -7.97 -29.44 0.51
N ARG A 29 -7.04 -29.58 -0.47
CA ARG A 29 -6.70 -30.85 -1.10
C ARG A 29 -5.19 -30.95 -1.29
N SER A 30 -4.65 -32.16 -1.22
CA SER A 30 -3.24 -32.47 -1.48
C SER A 30 -3.10 -33.53 -2.56
N LEU A 31 -1.96 -33.54 -3.27
CA LEU A 31 -1.66 -34.55 -4.29
C LEU A 31 -1.77 -35.96 -3.75
N ASP A 32 -1.21 -36.21 -2.57
CA ASP A 32 -1.16 -37.56 -1.97
C ASP A 32 -2.53 -38.16 -1.70
N SER A 33 -3.50 -37.35 -1.23
CA SER A 33 -4.82 -37.85 -0.85
C SER A 33 -5.92 -37.61 -1.87
N HIS A 34 -5.71 -36.66 -2.83
CA HIS A 34 -6.76 -36.24 -3.75
C HIS A 34 -6.30 -36.16 -5.22
N GLY A 35 -5.00 -36.41 -5.51
CA GLY A 35 -4.44 -36.26 -6.85
C GLY A 35 -4.37 -34.81 -7.37
N VAL A 36 -4.67 -33.82 -6.53
CA VAL A 36 -4.64 -32.39 -6.87
C VAL A 36 -4.39 -31.54 -5.63
N ASN A 37 -3.63 -30.45 -5.77
CA ASN A 37 -3.49 -29.43 -4.74
C ASN A 37 -4.54 -28.33 -4.92
N VAL A 38 -5.28 -28.00 -3.86
CA VAL A 38 -6.22 -26.88 -3.82
C VAL A 38 -5.97 -26.08 -2.57
N THR A 39 -5.69 -24.79 -2.73
CA THR A 39 -5.52 -23.83 -1.63
C THR A 39 -6.76 -22.92 -1.58
N HIS A 40 -7.27 -22.71 -0.40
CA HIS A 40 -8.31 -21.72 -0.10
C HIS A 40 -7.67 -20.51 0.56
N LEU A 41 -8.03 -19.33 0.08
CA LEU A 41 -7.65 -18.05 0.64
C LEU A 41 -8.91 -17.35 1.16
N ASP A 42 -8.90 -16.95 2.43
CA ASP A 42 -9.95 -16.18 3.08
C ASP A 42 -9.30 -14.97 3.76
N CYS A 43 -9.66 -13.77 3.30
CA CYS A 43 -9.07 -12.51 3.78
C CYS A 43 -9.98 -11.33 3.44
N ALA A 44 -9.86 -10.24 4.22
CA ALA A 44 -10.33 -8.92 3.80
C ALA A 44 -9.45 -8.41 2.64
N VAL A 45 -10.01 -7.53 1.80
CA VAL A 45 -9.30 -6.99 0.63
C VAL A 45 -8.10 -6.10 1.02
N HIS A 46 -8.13 -5.50 2.21
CA HIS A 46 -7.04 -4.72 2.80
C HIS A 46 -6.09 -5.63 3.60
N SER A 47 -5.54 -6.65 2.94
CA SER A 47 -4.64 -7.63 3.55
C SER A 47 -3.34 -7.77 2.76
N GLY A 48 -2.19 -7.72 3.45
CA GLY A 48 -0.89 -7.76 2.81
C GLY A 48 -0.69 -6.60 1.84
N THR A 49 0.18 -6.76 0.85
CA THR A 49 0.36 -5.72 -0.18
C THR A 49 -0.93 -5.58 -1.00
N HIS A 50 -1.57 -4.42 -0.89
CA HIS A 50 -2.87 -4.17 -1.49
C HIS A 50 -2.99 -2.75 -2.03
N LEU A 51 -4.07 -2.50 -2.76
CA LEU A 51 -4.43 -1.22 -3.36
C LEU A 51 -5.81 -0.80 -2.84
N ASP A 52 -5.94 0.46 -2.43
CA ASP A 52 -7.19 1.11 -2.07
C ASP A 52 -7.78 1.83 -3.27
N ALA A 53 -9.08 1.60 -3.52
CA ALA A 53 -9.85 2.39 -4.44
C ALA A 53 -10.42 3.64 -3.75
N PRO A 54 -10.74 4.72 -4.49
CA PRO A 54 -11.39 5.90 -3.91
C PRO A 54 -12.64 5.58 -3.10
N GLY A 55 -13.42 4.57 -3.52
CA GLY A 55 -14.63 4.11 -2.83
C GLY A 55 -14.41 3.58 -1.41
N HIS A 56 -13.15 3.34 -1.01
CA HIS A 56 -12.82 2.93 0.36
C HIS A 56 -13.20 4.00 1.41
N PHE A 57 -12.95 5.27 1.13
CA PHE A 57 -13.24 6.38 2.04
C PHE A 57 -14.24 7.40 1.48
N ILE A 58 -14.43 7.45 0.16
CA ILE A 58 -15.23 8.49 -0.51
C ILE A 58 -16.56 7.92 -0.98
N PRO A 59 -17.70 8.29 -0.36
CA PRO A 59 -19.01 7.78 -0.75
C PRO A 59 -19.33 8.03 -2.24
N GLY A 60 -19.69 6.96 -2.95
CA GLY A 60 -20.07 7.03 -4.37
C GLY A 60 -18.89 7.20 -5.34
N ALA A 61 -17.64 7.17 -4.87
CA ALA A 61 -16.48 7.17 -5.73
C ALA A 61 -16.21 5.77 -6.34
N GLU A 62 -15.23 5.69 -7.25
CA GLU A 62 -14.90 4.47 -8.01
C GLU A 62 -14.49 3.31 -7.08
N SER A 63 -15.06 2.14 -7.34
CA SER A 63 -14.64 0.85 -6.80
C SER A 63 -13.48 0.24 -7.61
N ILE A 64 -12.87 -0.82 -7.10
CA ILE A 64 -11.62 -1.38 -7.65
C ILE A 64 -11.77 -1.86 -9.10
N GLU A 65 -12.89 -2.46 -9.47
CA GLU A 65 -13.13 -2.98 -10.82
C GLU A 65 -13.40 -1.88 -11.86
N GLN A 66 -13.70 -0.66 -11.40
CA GLN A 66 -13.94 0.51 -12.25
C GLN A 66 -12.65 1.24 -12.61
N LEU A 67 -11.56 0.98 -11.87
CA LEU A 67 -10.28 1.62 -12.14
C LEU A 67 -9.73 1.21 -13.52
N SER A 68 -9.36 2.18 -14.34
CA SER A 68 -8.66 1.88 -15.59
C SER A 68 -7.24 1.35 -15.31
N LEU A 69 -6.72 0.49 -16.19
CA LEU A 69 -5.38 -0.08 -16.03
C LEU A 69 -4.27 0.97 -16.05
N ASP A 70 -4.50 2.12 -16.69
CA ASP A 70 -3.55 3.25 -16.71
C ASP A 70 -3.43 3.94 -15.34
N ARG A 71 -4.42 3.79 -14.45
CA ARG A 71 -4.34 4.33 -13.10
C ARG A 71 -3.49 3.47 -12.17
N VAL A 72 -3.49 2.16 -12.41
CA VAL A 72 -2.78 1.17 -11.59
C VAL A 72 -1.44 0.74 -12.19
N SER A 73 -0.98 1.43 -13.23
CA SER A 73 0.34 1.22 -13.83
C SER A 73 0.91 2.49 -14.42
N GLY A 74 2.23 2.60 -14.52
CA GLY A 74 2.85 3.76 -15.16
C GLY A 74 4.23 4.12 -14.64
N PRO A 75 4.76 5.28 -15.07
CA PRO A 75 6.03 5.77 -14.58
C PRO A 75 6.02 5.85 -13.05
N ALA A 76 7.12 5.45 -12.43
CA ALA A 76 7.28 5.42 -10.99
C ALA A 76 8.68 5.87 -10.59
N ALA A 77 8.79 6.46 -9.40
CA ALA A 77 10.09 6.80 -8.83
C ALA A 77 10.11 6.53 -7.32
N GLY A 78 11.24 5.98 -6.85
CA GLY A 78 11.45 5.66 -5.44
C GLY A 78 12.10 6.82 -4.69
N LEU A 79 11.52 7.18 -3.54
CA LEU A 79 12.06 8.13 -2.58
C LEU A 79 12.14 7.48 -1.21
N ALA A 80 13.04 7.96 -0.34
CA ALA A 80 13.17 7.45 1.01
C ALA A 80 13.15 8.57 2.03
N VAL A 81 12.44 8.32 3.14
CA VAL A 81 12.46 9.17 4.33
C VAL A 81 12.92 8.30 5.50
N GLU A 82 13.98 8.74 6.18
CA GLU A 82 14.44 8.06 7.41
C GLU A 82 13.43 8.28 8.52
N CYS A 83 12.81 7.20 8.98
CA CYS A 83 11.75 7.23 9.98
C CYS A 83 12.10 6.38 11.20
N GLY A 84 11.80 6.92 12.38
CA GLY A 84 11.71 6.14 13.61
C GLY A 84 10.28 5.66 13.86
N PRO A 85 10.06 4.94 15.00
CA PRO A 85 8.71 4.61 15.44
C PRO A 85 7.87 5.88 15.64
N ASP A 86 6.59 5.81 15.24
CA ASP A 86 5.64 6.90 15.43
C ASP A 86 6.11 8.25 14.83
N HIS A 87 6.83 8.19 13.69
CA HIS A 87 7.30 9.39 13.00
C HIS A 87 6.22 9.97 12.08
N GLU A 88 5.92 11.26 12.21
CA GLU A 88 5.04 12.01 11.32
C GLU A 88 5.87 12.57 10.15
N ILE A 89 5.71 11.99 8.97
CA ILE A 89 6.40 12.42 7.75
C ILE A 89 5.80 13.74 7.28
N THR A 90 6.65 14.76 7.16
CA THR A 90 6.27 16.10 6.74
C THR A 90 6.36 16.32 5.23
N ALA A 91 5.69 17.36 4.72
CA ALA A 91 5.84 17.77 3.32
C ALA A 91 7.28 18.18 2.97
N ASP A 92 7.99 18.82 3.90
CA ASP A 92 9.38 19.22 3.71
C ASP A 92 10.33 18.02 3.55
N GLU A 93 10.08 16.93 4.29
CA GLU A 93 10.85 15.68 4.15
C GLU A 93 10.58 15.02 2.80
N LEU A 94 9.32 15.00 2.33
CA LEU A 94 8.98 14.51 1.00
C LEU A 94 9.61 15.35 -0.10
N GLU A 95 9.58 16.68 0.03
CA GLU A 95 10.21 17.61 -0.92
C GLU A 95 11.73 17.41 -0.97
N ALA A 96 12.38 17.24 0.18
CA ALA A 96 13.81 17.00 0.26
C ALA A 96 14.22 15.64 -0.33
N ALA A 97 13.35 14.64 -0.25
CA ALA A 97 13.58 13.29 -0.76
C ALA A 97 13.15 13.11 -2.23
N ASP A 98 12.49 14.10 -2.85
CA ASP A 98 11.90 13.99 -4.17
C ASP A 98 12.94 13.71 -5.27
N PRO A 99 12.89 12.53 -5.93
CA PRO A 99 13.82 12.19 -7.02
C PRO A 99 13.42 12.84 -8.37
N GLY A 100 12.59 13.85 -8.37
CA GLY A 100 12.02 14.50 -9.55
C GLY A 100 10.74 13.84 -10.03
N LEU A 101 9.80 13.61 -9.11
CA LEU A 101 8.44 13.16 -9.40
C LEU A 101 7.71 14.15 -10.31
N ARG A 102 6.88 13.63 -11.19
CA ARG A 102 6.12 14.38 -12.20
C ARG A 102 4.64 14.07 -12.08
N PRO A 103 3.76 14.98 -12.52
CA PRO A 103 2.33 14.67 -12.59
C PRO A 103 2.07 13.36 -13.36
N GLY A 104 1.23 12.50 -12.78
CA GLY A 104 0.93 11.17 -13.29
C GLY A 104 1.92 10.06 -12.91
N ASP A 105 2.98 10.37 -12.17
CA ASP A 105 3.89 9.34 -11.61
C ASP A 105 3.23 8.59 -10.44
N ILE A 106 3.79 7.42 -10.15
CA ILE A 106 3.57 6.64 -8.94
C ILE A 106 4.77 6.89 -8.00
N ALA A 107 4.51 7.44 -6.82
CA ALA A 107 5.53 7.62 -5.79
C ALA A 107 5.69 6.32 -4.98
N LEU A 108 6.92 5.83 -4.88
CA LEU A 108 7.28 4.64 -4.09
C LEU A 108 8.03 5.11 -2.85
N LEU A 109 7.32 5.33 -1.74
CA LEU A 109 7.85 5.89 -0.51
C LEU A 109 8.37 4.80 0.42
N CYS A 110 9.70 4.71 0.52
CA CYS A 110 10.43 3.82 1.39
C CYS A 110 10.65 4.46 2.75
N THR A 111 10.12 3.86 3.81
CA THR A 111 10.38 4.23 5.20
C THR A 111 11.28 3.21 5.91
N GLY A 112 11.54 2.05 5.26
CA GLY A 112 12.25 0.92 5.82
C GLY A 112 11.39 0.08 6.79
N TRP A 113 10.09 0.37 6.90
CA TRP A 113 9.20 -0.25 7.89
C TRP A 113 8.83 -1.69 7.53
N SER A 114 8.87 -2.06 6.24
CA SER A 114 8.59 -3.43 5.76
C SER A 114 9.38 -4.52 6.47
N GLN A 115 10.56 -4.21 7.01
CA GLN A 115 11.40 -5.14 7.75
C GLN A 115 10.70 -5.77 8.96
N TYR A 116 9.73 -5.07 9.56
CA TYR A 116 8.98 -5.51 10.74
C TYR A 116 7.74 -6.33 10.39
N PHE A 117 7.25 -6.30 9.16
CA PHE A 117 5.99 -6.91 8.74
C PHE A 117 5.83 -8.38 9.18
N SER A 118 6.88 -9.19 8.98
CA SER A 118 6.87 -10.63 9.32
C SER A 118 7.66 -10.97 10.58
N THR A 119 8.48 -10.04 11.08
CA THR A 119 9.46 -10.29 12.14
C THR A 119 9.02 -9.77 13.51
N ASP A 120 8.36 -8.60 13.54
CA ASP A 120 7.93 -7.95 14.78
C ASP A 120 6.64 -7.15 14.55
N ARG A 121 5.51 -7.78 14.87
CA ARG A 121 4.19 -7.18 14.68
C ARG A 121 3.94 -5.97 15.55
N GLU A 122 4.54 -5.94 16.73
CA GLU A 122 4.38 -4.81 17.64
C GLU A 122 5.14 -3.59 17.11
N ALA A 123 6.40 -3.78 16.74
CA ALA A 123 7.17 -2.72 16.07
C ALA A 123 6.47 -2.24 14.80
N TYR A 124 5.87 -3.16 14.01
CA TYR A 124 5.17 -2.79 12.79
C TYR A 124 3.96 -1.88 13.03
N ARG A 125 3.29 -1.97 14.19
CA ARG A 125 2.17 -1.10 14.59
C ARG A 125 2.58 0.33 14.88
N HIS A 126 3.83 0.57 15.25
CA HIS A 126 4.40 1.89 15.49
C HIS A 126 4.92 2.56 14.19
N HIS A 127 4.22 2.34 13.10
CA HIS A 127 4.63 2.80 11.77
C HIS A 127 4.68 4.32 11.62
N PRO A 128 5.55 4.86 10.76
CA PRO A 128 5.48 6.26 10.35
C PRO A 128 4.23 6.51 9.50
N TRP A 129 3.76 7.77 9.50
CA TRP A 129 2.57 8.18 8.75
C TRP A 129 2.76 9.54 8.08
N LEU A 130 1.93 9.89 7.11
CA LEU A 130 1.94 11.20 6.48
C LEU A 130 1.21 12.24 7.34
N SER A 131 1.80 13.43 7.50
CA SER A 131 1.05 14.60 8.00
C SER A 131 -0.01 15.05 6.98
N ASP A 132 -0.98 15.85 7.40
CA ASP A 132 -1.98 16.43 6.49
C ASP A 132 -1.31 17.24 5.37
N ALA A 133 -0.23 17.97 5.69
CA ALA A 133 0.56 18.70 4.71
C ALA A 133 1.29 17.78 3.71
N ALA A 134 1.78 16.61 4.16
CA ALA A 134 2.39 15.62 3.30
C ALA A 134 1.36 14.96 2.37
N ALA A 135 0.14 14.69 2.87
CA ALA A 135 -0.96 14.22 2.02
C ALA A 135 -1.32 15.25 0.94
N GLN A 136 -1.38 16.53 1.31
CA GLN A 136 -1.64 17.60 0.35
C GLN A 136 -0.49 17.74 -0.67
N TRP A 137 0.77 17.56 -0.25
CA TRP A 137 1.93 17.54 -1.15
C TRP A 137 1.79 16.44 -2.23
N VAL A 138 1.34 15.23 -1.85
CA VAL A 138 1.07 14.13 -2.80
C VAL A 138 0.05 14.55 -3.86
N VAL A 139 -1.02 15.24 -3.44
CA VAL A 139 -2.08 15.73 -4.32
C VAL A 139 -1.56 16.85 -5.24
N ASP A 140 -0.87 17.84 -4.68
CA ASP A 140 -0.36 19.02 -5.42
C ASP A 140 0.71 18.63 -6.46
N ARG A 141 1.46 17.55 -6.22
CA ARG A 141 2.37 16.95 -7.20
C ARG A 141 1.64 16.31 -8.39
N GLY A 142 0.32 16.14 -8.31
CA GLY A 142 -0.48 15.49 -9.34
C GLY A 142 -0.14 14.02 -9.53
N LEU A 143 0.26 13.34 -8.47
CA LEU A 143 0.58 11.91 -8.51
C LEU A 143 -0.69 11.09 -8.78
N LYS A 144 -0.55 9.94 -9.42
CA LYS A 144 -1.69 9.02 -9.60
C LYS A 144 -1.81 7.99 -8.47
N MET A 145 -0.71 7.74 -7.76
CA MET A 145 -0.65 6.79 -6.66
C MET A 145 0.52 7.12 -5.74
N VAL A 146 0.33 6.93 -4.45
CA VAL A 146 1.40 6.79 -3.45
C VAL A 146 1.40 5.35 -2.94
N ALA A 147 2.56 4.72 -2.92
CA ALA A 147 2.76 3.34 -2.51
C ALA A 147 3.81 3.30 -1.39
N MET A 148 3.47 2.71 -0.25
CA MET A 148 4.25 2.79 0.99
C MET A 148 4.48 1.41 1.61
N ASP A 149 5.56 1.28 2.36
CA ASP A 149 5.93 0.05 3.10
C ASP A 149 5.38 0.00 4.54
N VAL A 150 4.28 0.70 4.79
CA VAL A 150 3.60 0.80 6.09
C VAL A 150 2.17 0.25 6.02
N PRO A 151 1.53 -0.05 7.18
CA PRO A 151 0.16 -0.56 7.21
C PRO A 151 -0.92 0.48 6.96
N SER A 152 -0.59 1.76 6.99
CA SER A 152 -1.52 2.86 6.72
C SER A 152 -0.73 4.17 6.49
N PRO A 153 -1.16 5.04 5.58
CA PRO A 153 -0.60 6.39 5.47
C PRO A 153 -1.09 7.31 6.58
N ASP A 154 -2.14 6.94 7.31
CA ASP A 154 -2.65 7.66 8.47
C ASP A 154 -1.95 7.24 9.76
N ARG A 155 -2.17 8.04 10.81
CA ARG A 155 -1.59 7.86 12.15
C ARG A 155 -1.82 6.46 12.71
N PRO A 156 -0.83 5.84 13.38
CA PRO A 156 -0.94 4.56 14.06
C PRO A 156 -2.12 4.49 15.04
N GLU A 157 -2.76 3.32 15.14
CA GLU A 157 -3.99 3.12 15.93
C GLU A 157 -3.88 3.64 17.36
N HIS A 158 -2.75 3.37 18.05
CA HIS A 158 -2.53 3.76 19.45
C HIS A 158 -2.37 5.27 19.66
N LEU A 159 -2.15 6.06 18.59
CA LEU A 159 -2.05 7.52 18.62
C LEU A 159 -3.32 8.22 18.12
N ARG A 160 -4.34 7.46 17.69
CA ARG A 160 -5.59 8.04 17.18
C ARG A 160 -6.46 8.55 18.32
N PRO A 161 -6.92 9.82 18.27
CA PRO A 161 -7.91 10.30 19.21
C PRO A 161 -9.27 9.62 19.00
N GLU A 162 -10.16 9.73 19.98
CA GLU A 162 -11.55 9.32 19.81
C GLU A 162 -12.19 10.08 18.62
N GLY A 163 -12.89 9.36 17.75
CA GLY A 163 -13.50 9.94 16.54
C GLY A 163 -12.52 10.24 15.42
N PHE A 164 -11.37 9.58 15.37
CA PHE A 164 -10.39 9.76 14.30
C PHE A 164 -10.98 9.43 12.91
N GLU A 165 -10.92 10.38 11.99
CA GLU A 165 -11.59 10.32 10.68
C GLU A 165 -10.66 10.05 9.48
N PHE A 166 -9.44 9.55 9.70
CA PHE A 166 -8.49 9.18 8.64
C PHE A 166 -8.24 10.30 7.61
N PRO A 167 -7.73 11.47 8.02
CA PRO A 167 -7.63 12.64 7.17
C PRO A 167 -6.73 12.45 5.95
N VAL A 168 -5.69 11.62 6.06
CA VAL A 168 -4.76 11.35 4.96
C VAL A 168 -5.43 10.54 3.86
N HIS A 169 -6.15 9.47 4.21
CA HIS A 169 -6.95 8.72 3.23
C HIS A 169 -7.98 9.61 2.55
N HIS A 170 -8.73 10.40 3.32
CA HIS A 170 -9.73 11.32 2.75
C HIS A 170 -9.11 12.33 1.79
N THR A 171 -7.97 12.91 2.12
CA THR A 171 -7.27 13.88 1.25
C THR A 171 -6.80 13.21 -0.05
N ILE A 172 -6.09 12.09 0.05
CA ILE A 172 -5.46 11.44 -1.09
C ILE A 172 -6.51 10.79 -2.00
N LEU A 173 -7.38 9.93 -1.44
CA LEU A 173 -8.42 9.24 -2.22
C LEU A 173 -9.49 10.21 -2.72
N GLY A 174 -9.81 11.27 -1.94
CA GLY A 174 -10.74 12.33 -2.33
C GLY A 174 -10.27 13.13 -3.53
N ALA A 175 -8.97 13.26 -3.72
CA ALA A 175 -8.37 13.86 -4.93
C ALA A 175 -8.24 12.85 -6.11
N GLY A 176 -8.66 11.62 -5.91
CA GLY A 176 -8.56 10.56 -6.92
C GLY A 176 -7.16 9.94 -7.03
N VAL A 177 -6.24 10.22 -6.12
CA VAL A 177 -4.94 9.55 -6.03
C VAL A 177 -5.13 8.21 -5.33
N LEU A 178 -4.54 7.13 -5.85
CA LEU A 178 -4.63 5.80 -5.26
C LEU A 178 -3.60 5.62 -4.13
N ILE A 179 -3.92 4.75 -3.19
CA ILE A 179 -3.00 4.37 -2.11
C ILE A 179 -2.67 2.88 -2.25
N ALA A 180 -1.38 2.54 -2.16
CA ALA A 180 -0.96 1.15 -2.01
C ALA A 180 -0.18 0.99 -0.71
N GLU A 181 -0.54 -0.01 0.08
CA GLU A 181 -0.01 -0.24 1.41
C GLU A 181 0.74 -1.56 1.52
N HIS A 182 1.53 -1.70 2.61
CA HIS A 182 2.28 -2.90 2.88
C HIS A 182 3.20 -3.33 1.72
N LEU A 183 3.89 -2.39 1.07
CA LEU A 183 4.91 -2.78 0.11
C LEU A 183 6.13 -3.37 0.82
N ASN A 184 6.90 -4.15 0.08
CA ASN A 184 8.14 -4.77 0.53
C ASN A 184 9.31 -4.32 -0.34
N ALA A 185 10.54 -4.45 0.16
CA ALA A 185 11.77 -4.27 -0.62
C ALA A 185 11.86 -2.93 -1.39
N LEU A 186 11.20 -1.86 -0.90
CA LEU A 186 11.24 -0.54 -1.53
C LEU A 186 12.66 0.05 -1.60
N GLU A 187 13.57 -0.35 -0.71
CA GLU A 187 14.98 0.04 -0.73
C GLU A 187 15.69 -0.29 -2.06
N LEU A 188 15.20 -1.31 -2.80
CA LEU A 188 15.75 -1.70 -4.10
C LEU A 188 15.45 -0.70 -5.22
N VAL A 189 14.48 0.19 -5.01
CA VAL A 189 14.01 1.15 -6.03
C VAL A 189 14.24 2.61 -5.62
N VAL A 190 14.75 2.89 -4.42
CA VAL A 190 15.08 4.24 -3.95
C VAL A 190 16.04 4.93 -4.91
N GLY A 191 15.76 6.18 -5.25
CA GLY A 191 16.56 7.00 -6.17
C GLY A 191 16.52 6.54 -7.64
N ARG A 192 15.65 5.57 -7.96
CA ARG A 192 15.51 5.01 -9.32
C ARG A 192 14.15 5.38 -9.92
N ARG A 193 14.13 5.52 -11.22
CA ARG A 193 12.90 5.64 -11.99
C ARG A 193 12.67 4.35 -12.80
N GLY A 194 11.42 3.95 -12.90
CA GLY A 194 11.01 2.75 -13.61
C GLY A 194 9.55 2.82 -14.02
N ARG A 195 8.96 1.67 -14.24
CA ARG A 195 7.53 1.52 -14.50
C ARG A 195 6.91 0.56 -13.49
N ALA A 196 5.94 1.04 -12.72
CA ALA A 196 5.22 0.22 -11.74
C ALA A 196 3.96 -0.42 -12.35
N PHE A 197 3.59 -1.59 -11.81
CA PHE A 197 2.37 -2.33 -12.11
C PHE A 197 1.78 -2.85 -10.79
N ALA A 198 0.52 -2.48 -10.53
CA ALA A 198 -0.22 -2.85 -9.32
C ALA A 198 -1.63 -3.34 -9.70
N PHE A 199 -1.72 -4.36 -10.56
CA PHE A 199 -3.01 -4.82 -11.06
C PHE A 199 -3.81 -5.54 -9.95
N PRO A 200 -4.98 -5.00 -9.54
CA PRO A 200 -5.84 -5.62 -8.56
C PRO A 200 -6.64 -6.78 -9.16
N LEU A 201 -7.17 -7.62 -8.29
CA LEU A 201 -8.27 -8.51 -8.67
C LEU A 201 -9.48 -7.65 -9.04
N ARG A 202 -10.20 -8.04 -10.09
CA ARG A 202 -11.40 -7.34 -10.53
C ARG A 202 -12.62 -7.80 -9.73
N ILE A 203 -12.70 -7.37 -8.47
CA ILE A 203 -13.75 -7.75 -7.54
C ILE A 203 -14.89 -6.72 -7.64
N ASP A 204 -16.09 -7.17 -7.98
CA ASP A 204 -17.26 -6.32 -8.18
C ASP A 204 -17.65 -5.55 -6.91
N GLY A 205 -17.74 -4.22 -6.99
CA GLY A 205 -18.10 -3.32 -5.90
C GLY A 205 -17.08 -3.24 -4.75
N SER A 206 -15.85 -3.72 -4.94
CA SER A 206 -14.85 -3.75 -3.87
C SER A 206 -14.16 -2.40 -3.69
N ASP A 207 -13.88 -2.07 -2.43
CA ASP A 207 -13.18 -0.88 -1.98
C ASP A 207 -11.65 -0.98 -2.06
N GLY A 208 -11.12 -2.18 -2.32
CA GLY A 208 -9.70 -2.45 -2.45
C GLY A 208 -9.42 -3.85 -2.97
N SER A 209 -8.16 -4.20 -3.13
CA SER A 209 -7.74 -5.55 -3.54
C SER A 209 -6.28 -5.83 -3.21
N PRO A 210 -5.93 -7.05 -2.76
CA PRO A 210 -4.55 -7.51 -2.81
C PRO A 210 -3.99 -7.41 -4.23
N VAL A 211 -2.71 -7.03 -4.34
CA VAL A 211 -2.00 -6.89 -5.62
C VAL A 211 -0.65 -7.58 -5.61
N ARG A 212 -0.16 -8.00 -6.78
CA ARG A 212 1.26 -8.22 -7.00
C ARG A 212 1.87 -6.93 -7.51
N PHE A 213 2.53 -6.19 -6.62
CA PHE A 213 3.15 -4.90 -6.95
C PHE A 213 4.56 -5.14 -7.51
N VAL A 214 4.81 -4.70 -8.73
CA VAL A 214 6.08 -4.95 -9.44
C VAL A 214 6.58 -3.67 -10.08
N VAL A 215 7.90 -3.47 -10.10
CA VAL A 215 8.56 -2.37 -10.82
C VAL A 215 9.53 -2.91 -11.84
N GLU A 216 9.42 -2.45 -13.07
CA GLU A 216 10.40 -2.63 -14.13
C GLU A 216 11.40 -1.47 -14.09
N LEU A 217 12.71 -1.78 -13.95
CA LEU A 217 13.81 -0.82 -13.83
C LEU A 217 14.68 -0.76 -15.09
#